data_ea34b9caf0e0ba16d3ed6ace6ce6ffc5
#
_entry.id   ea34b9caf0e0ba16d3ed6ace6ce6ffc5
#
_cell.length_a   1.000
_cell.length_b   1.000
_cell.length_c   1.000
_cell.angle_alpha   90.00
_cell.angle_beta   90.00
_cell.angle_gamma   90.00
#
_symmetry.space_group_name_H-M   'P 1'
#
loop_
_entity.id
_entity.type
_entity.pdbx_description
1 polymer ?
#
loop_
_entity_poly.entity_id
_entity_poly.type
_entity_poly.pdbx_seq_one_letter_code
_entity_poly.pdbx_strand_id
1 'polypeptide(L)'
;MHIVQALVSLGIGGSEMVAVEITEHLRANGHRVTVIAANGPLAGRVYDSGAQLLDWPIGKKRLGTLSYIRQLRSWIVENKPDIGHVHSRLPAWVCYLAIRGLALDERPVFITSMHGQYSVSSYSAIMARGDHVIAVSGHIRNYTLKNYLPAYHPDLHTIYGGTSRQAFPYGYQPATTWRKALYQEFPELENKRILLLPGRMSRYKGHATFIELLANLQSEFDDIHGVILGQARPGSRYINELEGLAERHGIADRLTFCGVRTDMRDWMAASALVFNLCSDPPEAFGRIATECLSLGVPLVAWNHGGV
;
A
#
# COMPACT_ATOMS: atom_id res chain seq x y z
N MET A 1 -13.48 4.04 22.69
CA MET A 1 -12.05 3.69 22.85
C MET A 1 -11.19 4.77 22.23
N HIS A 2 -9.95 4.90 22.69
CA HIS A 2 -8.92 5.73 22.09
C HIS A 2 -7.87 4.85 21.41
N ILE A 3 -7.77 4.93 20.09
CA ILE A 3 -6.88 4.10 19.27
C ILE A 3 -5.77 4.98 18.68
N VAL A 4 -4.53 4.49 18.78
CA VAL A 4 -3.37 5.12 18.15
C VAL A 4 -2.99 4.31 16.91
N GLN A 5 -2.89 4.95 15.75
CA GLN A 5 -2.36 4.38 14.51
C GLN A 5 -0.94 4.90 14.28
N ALA A 6 0.07 4.03 14.20
CA ALA A 6 1.46 4.45 14.05
C ALA A 6 2.08 3.89 12.78
N LEU A 7 2.59 4.78 11.92
CA LEU A 7 3.18 4.44 10.62
C LEU A 7 4.38 5.35 10.28
N VAL A 8 5.08 5.05 9.19
CA VAL A 8 6.29 5.81 8.79
C VAL A 8 5.94 7.24 8.37
N SER A 9 4.97 7.36 7.47
CA SER A 9 4.50 8.63 6.90
C SER A 9 3.11 8.45 6.30
N LEU A 10 2.42 9.54 6.03
CA LEU A 10 1.15 9.57 5.29
C LEU A 10 1.39 9.69 3.77
N GLY A 11 2.29 8.86 3.26
CA GLY A 11 2.57 8.73 1.82
C GLY A 11 1.50 7.95 1.07
N ILE A 12 1.66 7.85 -0.27
CA ILE A 12 0.78 7.05 -1.14
C ILE A 12 1.33 5.63 -1.26
N GLY A 13 0.86 4.73 -0.41
CA GLY A 13 1.23 3.31 -0.40
C GLY A 13 0.12 2.44 0.17
N GLY A 14 0.16 1.13 -0.08
CA GLY A 14 -0.91 0.22 0.36
C GLY A 14 -1.11 0.19 1.87
N SER A 15 -0.04 0.17 2.66
CA SER A 15 -0.10 0.17 4.13
C SER A 15 -0.61 1.48 4.70
N GLU A 16 -0.22 2.61 4.09
CA GLU A 16 -0.65 3.95 4.45
C GLU A 16 -2.14 4.15 4.17
N MET A 17 -2.60 3.72 2.99
CA MET A 17 -4.02 3.74 2.64
C MET A 17 -4.86 2.92 3.62
N VAL A 18 -4.43 1.70 3.96
CA VAL A 18 -5.13 0.85 4.95
C VAL A 18 -5.21 1.54 6.32
N ALA A 19 -4.11 2.14 6.80
CA ALA A 19 -4.12 2.83 8.09
C ALA A 19 -5.07 4.04 8.11
N VAL A 20 -5.13 4.80 7.00
CA VAL A 20 -6.05 5.95 6.87
C VAL A 20 -7.51 5.45 6.79
N GLU A 21 -7.81 4.43 6.00
CA GLU A 21 -9.16 3.84 5.90
C GLU A 21 -9.66 3.29 7.24
N ILE A 22 -8.78 2.62 8.01
CA ILE A 22 -9.08 2.19 9.38
C ILE A 22 -9.37 3.42 10.26
N THR A 23 -8.57 4.47 10.15
CA THR A 23 -8.76 5.71 10.91
C THR A 23 -10.13 6.34 10.62
N GLU A 24 -10.49 6.49 9.35
CA GLU A 24 -11.78 7.02 8.91
C GLU A 24 -12.94 6.18 9.45
N HIS A 25 -12.84 4.85 9.32
CA HIS A 25 -13.87 3.93 9.80
C HIS A 25 -14.03 4.00 11.33
N LEU A 26 -12.95 4.01 12.09
CA LEU A 26 -12.98 4.12 13.55
C LEU A 26 -13.58 5.46 13.99
N ARG A 27 -13.24 6.55 13.31
CA ARG A 27 -13.82 7.87 13.57
C ARG A 27 -15.33 7.90 13.28
N ALA A 28 -15.76 7.35 12.16
CA ALA A 28 -17.16 7.25 11.79
C ALA A 28 -17.98 6.43 12.81
N ASN A 29 -17.34 5.50 13.54
CA ASN A 29 -17.94 4.70 14.61
C ASN A 29 -17.75 5.28 16.02
N GLY A 30 -17.41 6.57 16.13
CA GLY A 30 -17.36 7.30 17.40
C GLY A 30 -16.12 7.04 18.26
N HIS A 31 -15.07 6.40 17.73
CA HIS A 31 -13.83 6.20 18.43
C HIS A 31 -12.92 7.44 18.37
N ARG A 32 -12.17 7.72 19.44
CA ARG A 32 -11.07 8.68 19.39
C ARG A 32 -9.90 8.03 18.69
N VAL A 33 -9.35 8.70 17.66
CA VAL A 33 -8.18 8.18 16.92
C VAL A 33 -7.09 9.24 16.88
N THR A 34 -5.86 8.81 17.17
CA THR A 34 -4.65 9.61 17.01
C THR A 34 -3.72 8.89 16.02
N VAL A 35 -3.32 9.57 14.97
CA VAL A 35 -2.34 9.06 13.99
C VAL A 35 -0.97 9.65 14.30
N ILE A 36 0.05 8.79 14.42
CA ILE A 36 1.46 9.18 14.63
C ILE A 36 2.25 8.81 13.38
N ALA A 37 2.64 9.79 12.59
CA ALA A 37 3.36 9.61 11.35
C ALA A 37 4.06 10.89 10.92
N ALA A 38 5.04 10.81 10.00
CA ALA A 38 5.45 11.98 9.26
C ALA A 38 4.33 12.43 8.31
N ASN A 39 4.13 13.74 8.18
CA ASN A 39 3.14 14.33 7.28
C ASN A 39 3.34 13.87 5.82
N GLY A 40 2.28 13.94 5.01
CA GLY A 40 2.30 13.52 3.61
C GLY A 40 0.96 13.72 2.90
N PRO A 41 0.84 13.26 1.65
CA PRO A 41 -0.35 13.49 0.79
C PRO A 41 -1.67 13.00 1.40
N LEU A 42 -1.66 11.99 2.27
CA LEU A 42 -2.88 11.47 2.91
C LEU A 42 -3.27 12.20 4.20
N ALA A 43 -2.50 13.22 4.63
CA ALA A 43 -2.79 13.93 5.90
C ALA A 43 -4.15 14.64 5.88
N GLY A 44 -4.57 15.20 4.74
CA GLY A 44 -5.89 15.81 4.57
C GLY A 44 -7.02 14.85 4.97
N ARG A 45 -6.98 13.60 4.52
CA ARG A 45 -7.98 12.59 4.87
C ARG A 45 -8.02 12.29 6.38
N VAL A 46 -6.86 12.30 7.05
CA VAL A 46 -6.80 12.12 8.52
C VAL A 46 -7.49 13.29 9.22
N TYR A 47 -7.20 14.54 8.81
CA TYR A 47 -7.86 15.72 9.37
C TYR A 47 -9.36 15.73 9.08
N ASP A 48 -9.78 15.45 7.86
CA ASP A 48 -11.18 15.43 7.43
C ASP A 48 -12.00 14.38 8.20
N SER A 49 -11.37 13.26 8.60
CA SER A 49 -12.01 12.26 9.46
C SER A 49 -12.26 12.75 10.90
N GLY A 50 -11.67 13.88 11.31
CA GLY A 50 -11.67 14.36 12.69
C GLY A 50 -10.71 13.61 13.62
N ALA A 51 -9.75 12.84 13.07
CA ALA A 51 -8.67 12.25 13.85
C ALA A 51 -7.57 13.26 14.14
N GLN A 52 -6.86 13.07 15.26
CA GLN A 52 -5.69 13.88 15.60
C GLN A 52 -4.47 13.35 14.84
N LEU A 53 -3.70 14.22 14.19
CA LEU A 53 -2.39 13.89 13.63
C LEU A 53 -1.28 14.46 14.51
N LEU A 54 -0.38 13.58 14.96
CA LEU A 54 0.91 13.95 15.56
C LEU A 54 1.98 13.76 14.46
N ASP A 55 2.47 14.88 13.91
CA ASP A 55 3.52 14.88 12.91
C ASP A 55 4.87 14.53 13.54
N TRP A 56 5.02 13.26 13.91
CA TRP A 56 6.24 12.72 14.48
C TRP A 56 6.87 11.74 13.48
N PRO A 57 8.04 12.08 12.92
CA PRO A 57 8.70 11.22 11.93
C PRO A 57 9.39 10.00 12.57
N ILE A 58 8.61 9.19 13.31
CA ILE A 58 9.07 7.99 14.03
C ILE A 58 9.56 6.87 13.11
N GLY A 59 9.34 6.98 11.80
CA GLY A 59 9.84 6.06 10.78
C GLY A 59 11.20 6.46 10.16
N LYS A 60 11.77 7.60 10.52
CA LYS A 60 13.08 8.04 9.99
C LYS A 60 14.23 7.35 10.72
N LYS A 61 15.16 6.73 9.97
CA LYS A 61 16.36 6.08 10.50
C LYS A 61 17.42 7.13 10.88
N ARG A 62 17.28 7.72 12.07
CA ARG A 62 18.22 8.69 12.65
C ARG A 62 18.24 8.56 14.17
N LEU A 63 19.34 8.97 14.81
CA LEU A 63 19.49 8.91 16.27
C LEU A 63 18.37 9.67 17.00
N GLY A 64 17.94 10.83 16.47
CA GLY A 64 16.83 11.60 17.02
C GLY A 64 15.49 10.84 17.08
N THR A 65 15.34 9.72 16.35
CA THR A 65 14.14 8.90 16.46
C THR A 65 14.00 8.24 17.83
N LEU A 66 15.09 8.00 18.54
CA LEU A 66 15.05 7.43 19.89
C LEU A 66 14.43 8.36 20.93
N SER A 67 14.47 9.69 20.72
CA SER A 67 13.80 10.64 21.62
C SER A 67 12.29 10.45 21.64
N TYR A 68 11.71 10.00 20.52
CA TYR A 68 10.27 9.73 20.43
C TYR A 68 9.82 8.58 21.35
N ILE A 69 10.70 7.69 21.78
CA ILE A 69 10.37 6.64 22.76
C ILE A 69 9.93 7.26 24.09
N ARG A 70 10.70 8.25 24.58
CA ARG A 70 10.34 8.96 25.83
C ARG A 70 9.11 9.85 25.62
N GLN A 71 9.07 10.59 24.53
CA GLN A 71 7.95 11.47 24.20
C GLN A 71 6.65 10.68 24.07
N LEU A 72 6.66 9.54 23.38
CA LEU A 72 5.49 8.68 23.22
C LEU A 72 5.07 8.06 24.57
N ARG A 73 6.04 7.69 25.41
CA ARG A 73 5.75 7.16 26.74
C ARG A 73 4.99 8.18 27.59
N SER A 74 5.50 9.43 27.70
CA SER A 74 4.81 10.51 28.41
C SER A 74 3.43 10.77 27.81
N TRP A 75 3.32 10.79 26.49
CA TRP A 75 2.06 11.01 25.82
C TRP A 75 1.04 9.89 26.10
N ILE A 76 1.46 8.61 26.19
CA ILE A 76 0.60 7.48 26.54
C ILE A 76 0.06 7.65 27.97
N VAL A 77 0.90 8.01 28.93
CA VAL A 77 0.47 8.24 30.33
C VAL A 77 -0.59 9.35 30.44
N GLU A 78 -0.39 10.43 29.68
CA GLU A 78 -1.31 11.57 29.68
C GLU A 78 -2.63 11.28 28.96
N ASN A 79 -2.58 10.58 27.83
CA ASN A 79 -3.73 10.40 26.92
C ASN A 79 -4.45 9.06 27.07
N LYS A 80 -3.85 8.08 27.75
CA LYS A 80 -4.38 6.76 28.12
C LYS A 80 -5.08 6.07 26.92
N PRO A 81 -4.38 5.83 25.80
CA PRO A 81 -4.98 5.09 24.70
C PRO A 81 -5.24 3.64 25.10
N ASP A 82 -6.34 3.08 24.59
CA ASP A 82 -6.69 1.67 24.81
C ASP A 82 -5.87 0.75 23.90
N ILE A 83 -5.55 1.20 22.68
CA ILE A 83 -4.89 0.39 21.63
C ILE A 83 -3.80 1.22 20.96
N GLY A 84 -2.62 0.59 20.78
CA GLY A 84 -1.53 1.04 19.91
C GLY A 84 -1.38 0.11 18.72
N HIS A 85 -1.87 0.52 17.54
CA HIS A 85 -1.82 -0.26 16.31
C HIS A 85 -0.72 0.25 15.37
N VAL A 86 0.22 -0.61 14.99
CA VAL A 86 1.38 -0.24 14.19
C VAL A 86 1.44 -0.97 12.86
N HIS A 87 1.86 -0.24 11.81
CA HIS A 87 1.84 -0.70 10.42
C HIS A 87 3.22 -0.91 9.80
N SER A 88 4.30 -0.65 10.54
CA SER A 88 5.66 -0.75 9.99
C SER A 88 6.73 -0.90 11.08
N ARG A 89 7.87 -1.49 10.69
CA ARG A 89 8.90 -1.99 11.61
C ARG A 89 9.50 -0.95 12.56
N LEU A 90 9.96 0.21 12.07
CA LEU A 90 10.60 1.20 12.93
C LEU A 90 9.60 1.89 13.87
N PRO A 91 8.41 2.34 13.43
CA PRO A 91 7.33 2.73 14.32
C PRO A 91 6.97 1.65 15.35
N ALA A 92 6.95 0.36 14.95
CA ALA A 92 6.72 -0.73 15.89
C ALA A 92 7.79 -0.82 16.99
N TRP A 93 9.06 -0.63 16.67
CA TRP A 93 10.13 -0.56 17.67
C TRP A 93 9.95 0.62 18.62
N VAL A 94 9.63 1.81 18.10
CA VAL A 94 9.39 3.01 18.92
C VAL A 94 8.22 2.79 19.87
N CYS A 95 7.09 2.31 19.37
CA CYS A 95 5.89 2.03 20.17
C CYS A 95 6.16 0.93 21.21
N TYR A 96 6.77 -0.18 20.81
CA TYR A 96 7.09 -1.30 21.70
C TYR A 96 7.97 -0.86 22.86
N LEU A 97 9.05 -0.12 22.61
CA LEU A 97 9.97 0.35 23.66
C LEU A 97 9.33 1.43 24.55
N ALA A 98 8.42 2.24 24.01
CA ALA A 98 7.62 3.18 24.81
C ALA A 98 6.70 2.42 25.76
N ILE A 99 5.90 1.48 25.24
CA ILE A 99 4.91 0.68 26.00
C ILE A 99 5.60 -0.21 27.05
N ARG A 100 6.69 -0.88 26.69
CA ARG A 100 7.43 -1.76 27.62
C ARG A 100 8.02 -1.02 28.83
N GLY A 101 8.19 0.28 28.73
CA GLY A 101 8.66 1.11 29.84
C GLY A 101 7.56 1.61 30.77
N LEU A 102 6.29 1.25 30.55
CA LEU A 102 5.14 1.60 31.38
C LEU A 102 4.84 0.49 32.40
N ALA A 103 4.12 0.84 33.48
CA ALA A 103 3.49 -0.14 34.37
C ALA A 103 2.46 -0.98 33.56
N LEU A 104 2.19 -2.21 34.00
CA LEU A 104 1.35 -3.16 33.23
C LEU A 104 -0.07 -2.64 33.00
N ASP A 105 -0.64 -1.96 33.97
CA ASP A 105 -1.98 -1.37 33.99
C ASP A 105 -2.09 -0.09 33.14
N GLU A 106 -0.95 0.51 32.77
CA GLU A 106 -0.89 1.70 31.91
C GLU A 106 -0.65 1.36 30.43
N ARG A 107 -0.43 0.08 30.10
CA ARG A 107 -0.06 -0.35 28.74
C ARG A 107 -1.29 -0.45 27.85
N PRO A 108 -1.33 0.26 26.70
CA PRO A 108 -2.30 -0.04 25.68
C PRO A 108 -2.06 -1.43 25.10
N VAL A 109 -3.11 -2.08 24.59
CA VAL A 109 -2.98 -3.31 23.81
C VAL A 109 -2.14 -3.01 22.56
N PHE A 110 -1.08 -3.77 22.35
CA PHE A 110 -0.14 -3.54 21.25
C PHE A 110 -0.48 -4.44 20.06
N ILE A 111 -0.97 -3.86 18.97
CA ILE A 111 -1.35 -4.56 17.74
C ILE A 111 -0.37 -4.23 16.63
N THR A 112 0.04 -5.24 15.87
CA THR A 112 0.89 -5.07 14.68
C THR A 112 0.19 -5.59 13.43
N SER A 113 0.28 -4.88 12.29
CA SER A 113 -0.19 -5.36 10.99
C SER A 113 0.97 -5.69 10.06
N MET A 114 1.03 -6.92 9.63
CA MET A 114 2.02 -7.42 8.66
C MET A 114 1.49 -7.19 7.23
N HIS A 115 1.96 -6.09 6.61
CA HIS A 115 1.58 -5.67 5.25
C HIS A 115 2.45 -6.27 4.14
N GLY A 116 3.40 -7.13 4.48
CA GLY A 116 4.29 -7.72 3.48
C GLY A 116 5.22 -8.77 4.07
N GLN A 117 5.94 -9.45 3.20
CA GLN A 117 7.05 -10.30 3.58
C GLN A 117 8.24 -9.42 3.97
N TYR A 118 8.50 -9.33 5.26
CA TYR A 118 9.70 -8.65 5.75
C TYR A 118 10.89 -9.62 5.74
N SER A 119 12.11 -9.09 5.59
CA SER A 119 13.33 -9.89 5.76
C SER A 119 13.33 -10.61 7.11
N VAL A 120 13.66 -11.90 7.14
CA VAL A 120 13.76 -12.66 8.38
C VAL A 120 14.98 -12.17 9.17
N SER A 121 14.74 -11.39 10.21
CA SER A 121 15.76 -10.77 11.05
C SER A 121 15.19 -10.34 12.40
N SER A 122 16.03 -10.19 13.41
CA SER A 122 15.64 -9.65 14.73
C SER A 122 14.96 -8.27 14.63
N TYR A 123 15.38 -7.44 13.66
CA TYR A 123 14.75 -6.14 13.42
C TYR A 123 13.31 -6.27 12.92
N SER A 124 13.04 -7.20 12.01
CA SER A 124 11.70 -7.41 11.45
C SER A 124 10.80 -8.22 12.37
N ALA A 125 11.37 -9.02 13.28
CA ALA A 125 10.64 -9.82 14.26
C ALA A 125 9.76 -8.98 15.21
N ILE A 126 10.01 -7.68 15.31
CA ILE A 126 9.15 -6.74 16.06
C ILE A 126 7.69 -6.80 15.61
N MET A 127 7.45 -7.07 14.33
CA MET A 127 6.11 -7.16 13.77
C MET A 127 5.34 -8.42 14.23
N ALA A 128 6.03 -9.38 14.84
CA ALA A 128 5.44 -10.56 15.46
C ALA A 128 5.40 -10.47 17.01
N ARG A 129 5.72 -9.29 17.59
CA ARG A 129 5.75 -9.07 19.05
C ARG A 129 4.54 -8.32 19.58
N GLY A 130 3.50 -8.09 18.75
CA GLY A 130 2.23 -7.57 19.21
C GLY A 130 1.53 -8.55 20.15
N ASP A 131 0.68 -8.05 21.06
CA ASP A 131 -0.27 -8.88 21.78
C ASP A 131 -1.20 -9.57 20.77
N HIS A 132 -1.60 -8.83 19.73
CA HIS A 132 -2.27 -9.33 18.54
C HIS A 132 -1.48 -8.98 17.29
N VAL A 133 -1.41 -9.90 16.33
CA VAL A 133 -0.78 -9.72 15.03
C VAL A 133 -1.82 -9.90 13.93
N ILE A 134 -1.98 -8.92 13.08
CA ILE A 134 -2.86 -8.99 11.92
C ILE A 134 -2.02 -9.34 10.70
N ALA A 135 -2.29 -10.47 10.07
CA ALA A 135 -1.78 -10.83 8.75
C ALA A 135 -2.80 -10.41 7.68
N VAL A 136 -2.39 -9.62 6.70
CA VAL A 136 -3.29 -9.06 5.68
C VAL A 136 -3.78 -10.07 4.65
N SER A 137 -3.29 -11.32 4.70
CA SER A 137 -3.74 -12.42 3.85
C SER A 137 -3.33 -13.77 4.44
N GLY A 138 -3.92 -14.87 3.92
CA GLY A 138 -3.48 -16.23 4.24
C GLY A 138 -2.02 -16.48 3.88
N HIS A 139 -1.52 -15.88 2.80
CA HIS A 139 -0.12 -15.92 2.40
C HIS A 139 0.80 -15.31 3.47
N ILE A 140 0.48 -14.10 3.94
CA ILE A 140 1.25 -13.42 5.01
C ILE A 140 1.12 -14.15 6.34
N ARG A 141 -0.04 -14.74 6.65
CA ARG A 141 -0.21 -15.60 7.81
C ARG A 141 0.76 -16.78 7.80
N ASN A 142 0.80 -17.52 6.69
CA ASN A 142 1.70 -18.67 6.53
C ASN A 142 3.17 -18.26 6.59
N TYR A 143 3.52 -17.12 5.98
CA TYR A 143 4.86 -16.56 6.07
C TYR A 143 5.24 -16.22 7.52
N THR A 144 4.32 -15.61 8.28
CA THR A 144 4.52 -15.25 9.70
C THR A 144 4.69 -16.49 10.57
N LEU A 145 3.83 -17.50 10.40
CA LEU A 145 3.92 -18.78 11.10
C LEU A 145 5.29 -19.44 10.90
N LYS A 146 5.74 -19.49 9.64
CA LYS A 146 6.99 -20.16 9.28
C LYS A 146 8.23 -19.46 9.82
N ASN A 147 8.26 -18.14 9.81
CA ASN A 147 9.50 -17.38 9.98
C ASN A 147 9.65 -16.70 11.35
N TYR A 148 8.57 -16.45 12.07
CA TYR A 148 8.61 -15.70 13.34
C TYR A 148 7.99 -16.44 14.51
N LEU A 149 6.94 -17.23 14.32
CA LEU A 149 6.21 -17.84 15.44
C LEU A 149 6.91 -18.99 16.18
N PRO A 150 7.94 -19.66 15.67
CA PRO A 150 8.73 -20.54 16.52
C PRO A 150 9.39 -19.81 17.71
N ALA A 151 9.57 -18.47 17.62
CA ALA A 151 10.17 -17.66 18.66
C ALA A 151 9.19 -16.72 19.39
N TYR A 152 8.00 -16.49 18.85
CA TYR A 152 7.01 -15.54 19.38
C TYR A 152 5.61 -16.16 19.25
N HIS A 153 4.77 -16.02 20.26
CA HIS A 153 3.44 -16.61 20.34
C HIS A 153 2.34 -15.55 20.47
N PRO A 154 2.23 -14.60 19.51
CA PRO A 154 1.14 -13.64 19.53
C PRO A 154 -0.16 -14.31 19.12
N ASP A 155 -1.28 -13.66 19.45
CA ASP A 155 -2.57 -14.00 18.88
C ASP A 155 -2.64 -13.53 17.41
N LEU A 156 -2.49 -14.48 16.48
CA LEU A 156 -2.35 -14.21 15.05
C LEU A 156 -3.69 -14.31 14.32
N HIS A 157 -4.18 -13.17 13.84
CA HIS A 157 -5.42 -13.06 13.08
C HIS A 157 -5.15 -12.84 11.59
N THR A 158 -5.98 -13.45 10.74
CA THR A 158 -6.01 -13.10 9.31
C THR A 158 -7.16 -12.14 9.08
N ILE A 159 -6.84 -10.90 8.72
CA ILE A 159 -7.83 -9.88 8.36
C ILE A 159 -7.44 -9.36 6.98
N TYR A 160 -8.18 -9.78 5.98
CA TYR A 160 -7.95 -9.33 4.60
C TYR A 160 -8.20 -7.82 4.49
N GLY A 161 -7.39 -7.16 3.69
CA GLY A 161 -7.66 -5.78 3.31
C GLY A 161 -8.99 -5.69 2.54
N GLY A 162 -9.54 -4.51 2.49
CA GLY A 162 -10.77 -4.23 1.78
C GLY A 162 -10.62 -3.08 0.80
N THR A 163 -11.65 -2.88 0.01
CA THR A 163 -11.80 -1.73 -0.88
C THR A 163 -13.16 -1.08 -0.59
N SER A 164 -13.17 0.24 -0.47
CA SER A 164 -14.42 0.98 -0.27
C SER A 164 -15.28 0.91 -1.54
N ARG A 165 -16.48 0.33 -1.43
CA ARG A 165 -17.46 0.32 -2.53
C ARG A 165 -17.92 1.72 -2.92
N GLN A 166 -17.83 2.69 -2.04
CA GLN A 166 -18.14 4.08 -2.34
C GLN A 166 -17.01 4.74 -3.17
N ALA A 167 -15.75 4.40 -2.86
CA ALA A 167 -14.60 4.90 -3.61
C ALA A 167 -14.44 4.18 -4.97
N PHE A 168 -14.79 2.88 -5.04
CA PHE A 168 -14.68 2.04 -6.24
C PHE A 168 -16.02 1.34 -6.53
N PRO A 169 -17.08 2.10 -6.92
CA PRO A 169 -18.38 1.52 -7.17
C PRO A 169 -18.41 0.71 -8.47
N TYR A 170 -19.12 -0.41 -8.46
CA TYR A 170 -19.29 -1.26 -9.64
C TYR A 170 -19.90 -0.48 -10.81
N GLY A 171 -19.33 -0.67 -12.00
CA GLY A 171 -19.81 -0.01 -13.22
C GLY A 171 -19.49 1.49 -13.29
N TYR A 172 -18.62 2.00 -12.42
CA TYR A 172 -18.17 3.40 -12.48
C TYR A 172 -17.60 3.75 -13.86
N GLN A 173 -17.95 4.92 -14.35
CA GLN A 173 -17.42 5.48 -15.58
C GLN A 173 -16.72 6.81 -15.29
N PRO A 174 -15.49 7.00 -15.77
CA PRO A 174 -14.81 8.28 -15.66
C PRO A 174 -15.60 9.41 -16.34
N ALA A 175 -15.56 10.59 -15.75
CA ALA A 175 -16.22 11.76 -16.30
C ALA A 175 -15.71 12.09 -17.72
N THR A 176 -16.59 12.59 -18.59
CA THR A 176 -16.20 13.01 -19.95
C THR A 176 -15.07 14.06 -19.95
N THR A 177 -15.07 14.96 -18.96
CA THR A 177 -13.99 15.95 -18.77
C THR A 177 -12.66 15.28 -18.46
N TRP A 178 -12.64 14.21 -17.64
CA TRP A 178 -11.44 13.44 -17.36
C TRP A 178 -10.92 12.73 -18.61
N ARG A 179 -11.81 12.10 -19.40
CA ARG A 179 -11.41 11.44 -20.67
C ARG A 179 -10.83 12.43 -21.68
N LYS A 180 -11.40 13.64 -21.79
CA LYS A 180 -10.86 14.69 -22.64
C LYS A 180 -9.47 15.12 -22.19
N ALA A 181 -9.27 15.34 -20.89
CA ALA A 181 -7.96 15.69 -20.33
C ALA A 181 -6.94 14.55 -20.54
N LEU A 182 -7.34 13.29 -20.38
CA LEU A 182 -6.51 12.12 -20.66
C LEU A 182 -5.97 12.15 -22.11
N TYR A 183 -6.84 12.34 -23.09
CA TYR A 183 -6.44 12.34 -24.51
C TYR A 183 -5.70 13.61 -24.94
N GLN A 184 -5.86 14.71 -24.20
CA GLN A 184 -5.01 15.89 -24.38
C GLN A 184 -3.60 15.67 -23.87
N GLU A 185 -3.45 14.97 -22.75
CA GLU A 185 -2.15 14.66 -22.16
C GLU A 185 -1.46 13.48 -22.87
N PHE A 186 -2.23 12.46 -23.30
CA PHE A 186 -1.78 11.24 -23.96
C PHE A 186 -2.60 10.96 -25.23
N PRO A 187 -2.36 11.69 -26.33
CA PRO A 187 -3.14 11.52 -27.58
C PRO A 187 -3.08 10.11 -28.16
N GLU A 188 -1.98 9.39 -27.92
CA GLU A 188 -1.77 8.01 -28.37
C GLU A 188 -2.75 7.00 -27.76
N LEU A 189 -3.44 7.36 -26.67
CA LEU A 189 -4.44 6.51 -26.02
C LEU A 189 -5.85 6.68 -26.62
N GLU A 190 -6.07 7.67 -27.47
CA GLU A 190 -7.37 7.88 -28.07
C GLU A 190 -7.74 6.72 -28.99
N ASN A 191 -8.96 6.20 -28.83
CA ASN A 191 -9.48 5.02 -29.54
C ASN A 191 -8.68 3.71 -29.32
N LYS A 192 -7.87 3.64 -28.25
CA LYS A 192 -7.15 2.41 -27.87
C LYS A 192 -7.81 1.72 -26.68
N ARG A 193 -7.73 0.38 -26.69
CA ARG A 193 -8.01 -0.44 -25.52
C ARG A 193 -6.77 -0.39 -24.59
N ILE A 194 -6.94 0.27 -23.45
CA ILE A 194 -5.86 0.44 -22.47
C ILE A 194 -5.65 -0.88 -21.73
N LEU A 195 -4.42 -1.39 -21.75
CA LEU A 195 -3.91 -2.45 -20.89
C LEU A 195 -3.10 -1.80 -19.78
N LEU A 196 -3.56 -1.89 -18.52
CA LEU A 196 -3.02 -1.11 -17.41
C LEU A 196 -2.21 -1.96 -16.44
N LEU A 197 -0.96 -1.59 -16.19
CA LEU A 197 -0.13 -2.13 -15.10
C LEU A 197 0.16 -1.02 -14.07
N PRO A 198 -0.63 -0.92 -13.00
CA PRO A 198 -0.39 0.07 -11.95
C PRO A 198 0.54 -0.51 -10.87
N GLY A 199 1.45 0.32 -10.39
CA GLY A 199 2.31 -0.06 -9.29
C GLY A 199 3.66 0.63 -9.30
N ARG A 200 4.29 0.68 -8.13
CA ARG A 200 5.63 1.24 -8.00
C ARG A 200 6.59 0.51 -8.94
N MET A 201 7.41 1.25 -9.69
CA MET A 201 8.41 0.69 -10.60
C MET A 201 9.51 0.00 -9.83
N SER A 202 9.37 -1.31 -9.69
CA SER A 202 10.34 -2.21 -9.09
C SER A 202 10.28 -3.56 -9.81
N ARG A 203 11.43 -4.25 -9.93
CA ARG A 203 11.56 -5.46 -10.77
C ARG A 203 10.50 -6.51 -10.48
N TYR A 204 10.19 -6.74 -9.19
CA TYR A 204 9.22 -7.74 -8.78
C TYR A 204 7.75 -7.42 -9.14
N LYS A 205 7.45 -6.20 -9.61
CA LYS A 205 6.09 -5.81 -10.04
C LYS A 205 5.74 -6.24 -11.47
N GLY A 206 6.67 -6.89 -12.19
CA GLY A 206 6.39 -7.55 -13.46
C GLY A 206 6.32 -6.63 -14.68
N HIS A 207 6.92 -5.44 -14.63
CA HIS A 207 6.91 -4.50 -15.77
C HIS A 207 7.57 -5.10 -17.03
N ALA A 208 8.68 -5.84 -16.87
CA ALA A 208 9.33 -6.51 -18.00
C ALA A 208 8.41 -7.57 -18.63
N THR A 209 7.77 -8.40 -17.79
CA THR A 209 6.79 -9.39 -18.25
C THR A 209 5.61 -8.75 -18.97
N PHE A 210 5.16 -7.56 -18.51
CA PHE A 210 4.11 -6.81 -19.17
C PHE A 210 4.52 -6.33 -20.57
N ILE A 211 5.76 -5.86 -20.74
CA ILE A 211 6.33 -5.45 -22.03
C ILE A 211 6.41 -6.65 -22.98
N GLU A 212 6.91 -7.79 -22.51
CA GLU A 212 6.98 -9.04 -23.28
C GLU A 212 5.58 -9.52 -23.72
N LEU A 213 4.58 -9.40 -22.83
CA LEU A 213 3.19 -9.74 -23.14
C LEU A 213 2.64 -8.82 -24.24
N LEU A 214 2.85 -7.50 -24.14
CA LEU A 214 2.43 -6.55 -25.17
C LEU A 214 3.08 -6.86 -26.51
N ALA A 215 4.38 -7.19 -26.53
CA ALA A 215 5.11 -7.57 -27.74
C ALA A 215 4.51 -8.80 -28.40
N ASN A 216 4.05 -9.79 -27.63
CA ASN A 216 3.40 -10.97 -28.18
C ASN A 216 1.99 -10.68 -28.74
N LEU A 217 1.27 -9.72 -28.15
CA LEU A 217 -0.08 -9.37 -28.56
C LEU A 217 -0.13 -8.41 -29.76
N GLN A 218 0.94 -7.69 -30.06
CA GLN A 218 0.95 -6.64 -31.09
C GLN A 218 0.62 -7.13 -32.50
N SER A 219 0.90 -8.39 -32.80
CA SER A 219 0.60 -8.99 -34.11
C SER A 219 -0.88 -9.38 -34.27
N GLU A 220 -1.61 -9.56 -33.17
CA GLU A 220 -3.01 -9.97 -33.17
C GLU A 220 -3.97 -8.79 -32.96
N PHE A 221 -3.49 -7.73 -32.27
CA PHE A 221 -4.31 -6.59 -31.88
C PHE A 221 -3.57 -5.27 -32.18
N ASP A 222 -4.11 -4.47 -33.06
CA ASP A 222 -3.57 -3.16 -33.45
C ASP A 222 -4.12 -1.99 -32.63
N ASP A 223 -5.22 -2.22 -31.90
CA ASP A 223 -5.95 -1.25 -31.11
C ASP A 223 -5.60 -1.29 -29.60
N ILE A 224 -4.65 -2.12 -29.15
CA ILE A 224 -4.21 -2.13 -27.75
C ILE A 224 -3.08 -1.15 -27.50
N HIS A 225 -3.05 -0.59 -26.29
CA HIS A 225 -1.96 0.26 -25.81
C HIS A 225 -1.66 -0.04 -24.34
N GLY A 226 -0.39 -0.29 -24.03
CA GLY A 226 0.07 -0.55 -22.66
C GLY A 226 0.29 0.74 -21.89
N VAL A 227 -0.19 0.79 -20.66
CA VAL A 227 0.02 1.92 -19.74
C VAL A 227 0.63 1.43 -18.45
N ILE A 228 1.72 2.03 -18.04
CA ILE A 228 2.36 1.79 -16.76
C ILE A 228 2.20 3.02 -15.86
N LEU A 229 1.53 2.83 -14.70
CA LEU A 229 1.37 3.87 -13.68
C LEU A 229 2.26 3.57 -12.49
N GLY A 230 3.10 4.51 -12.11
CA GLY A 230 3.93 4.40 -10.92
C GLY A 230 5.21 5.19 -11.02
N GLN A 231 5.95 5.21 -9.93
CA GLN A 231 7.22 5.92 -9.84
C GLN A 231 8.37 4.94 -9.56
N ALA A 232 9.47 5.15 -10.25
CA ALA A 232 10.74 4.55 -9.88
C ALA A 232 11.34 5.25 -8.65
N ARG A 233 12.22 4.56 -7.93
CA ARG A 233 13.01 5.20 -6.87
C ARG A 233 13.91 6.28 -7.49
N PRO A 234 14.12 7.42 -6.79
CA PRO A 234 15.09 8.41 -7.25
C PRO A 234 16.45 7.75 -7.57
N GLY A 235 17.04 8.12 -8.71
CA GLY A 235 18.31 7.55 -9.19
C GLY A 235 18.24 6.13 -9.75
N SER A 236 17.04 5.54 -9.88
CA SER A 236 16.85 4.23 -10.52
C SER A 236 17.00 4.33 -12.03
N ARG A 237 17.78 3.42 -12.62
CA ARG A 237 17.87 3.26 -14.08
C ARG A 237 16.79 2.33 -14.64
N TYR A 238 15.87 1.86 -13.80
CA TYR A 238 14.92 0.82 -14.19
C TYR A 238 13.93 1.27 -15.28
N ILE A 239 13.56 2.57 -15.31
CA ILE A 239 12.75 3.11 -16.41
C ILE A 239 13.50 2.96 -17.74
N ASN A 240 14.74 3.43 -17.82
CA ASN A 240 15.54 3.35 -19.04
C ASN A 240 15.74 1.89 -19.50
N GLU A 241 15.85 0.94 -18.56
CA GLU A 241 15.93 -0.49 -18.88
C GLU A 241 14.61 -0.99 -19.51
N LEU A 242 13.46 -0.54 -19.00
CA LEU A 242 12.14 -0.88 -19.54
C LEU A 242 11.90 -0.24 -20.91
N GLU A 243 12.28 1.03 -21.08
CA GLU A 243 12.22 1.74 -22.37
C GLU A 243 13.07 1.01 -23.43
N GLY A 244 14.31 0.70 -23.10
CA GLY A 244 15.18 -0.09 -23.99
C GLY A 244 14.66 -1.51 -24.23
N LEU A 245 13.90 -2.10 -23.32
CA LEU A 245 13.23 -3.37 -23.55
C LEU A 245 12.08 -3.21 -24.56
N ALA A 246 11.26 -2.18 -24.42
CA ALA A 246 10.17 -1.87 -25.34
C ALA A 246 10.69 -1.58 -26.76
N GLU A 247 11.79 -0.83 -26.88
CA GLU A 247 12.46 -0.58 -28.17
C GLU A 247 12.93 -1.87 -28.84
N ARG A 248 13.61 -2.77 -28.10
CA ARG A 248 14.08 -4.06 -28.63
C ARG A 248 12.94 -4.96 -29.11
N HIS A 249 11.78 -4.85 -28.51
CA HIS A 249 10.57 -5.58 -28.91
C HIS A 249 9.73 -4.85 -29.97
N GLY A 250 10.12 -3.64 -30.40
CA GLY A 250 9.41 -2.86 -31.41
C GLY A 250 8.03 -2.39 -30.97
N ILE A 251 7.83 -2.13 -29.66
CA ILE A 251 6.54 -1.69 -29.06
C ILE A 251 6.65 -0.36 -28.33
N ALA A 252 7.72 0.39 -28.55
CA ALA A 252 7.92 1.68 -27.84
C ALA A 252 6.80 2.68 -28.10
N ASP A 253 6.19 2.65 -29.31
CA ASP A 253 5.03 3.46 -29.71
C ASP A 253 3.68 2.95 -29.16
N ARG A 254 3.67 1.78 -28.50
CA ARG A 254 2.50 1.12 -27.92
C ARG A 254 2.56 1.01 -26.38
N LEU A 255 3.48 1.75 -25.76
CA LEU A 255 3.68 1.74 -24.31
C LEU A 255 3.89 3.17 -23.80
N THR A 256 3.09 3.57 -22.82
CA THR A 256 3.20 4.89 -22.18
C THR A 256 3.45 4.76 -20.68
N PHE A 257 4.46 5.50 -20.18
CA PHE A 257 4.77 5.64 -18.76
C PHE A 257 4.17 6.93 -18.24
N CYS A 258 3.07 6.87 -17.49
CA CYS A 258 2.32 8.04 -17.03
C CYS A 258 2.73 8.57 -15.64
N GLY A 259 3.76 7.98 -15.03
CA GLY A 259 4.22 8.42 -13.71
C GLY A 259 3.23 8.13 -12.57
N VAL A 260 3.28 8.94 -11.51
CA VAL A 260 2.39 8.81 -10.34
C VAL A 260 1.05 9.47 -10.64
N ARG A 261 -0.03 8.76 -10.38
CA ARG A 261 -1.40 9.24 -10.55
C ARG A 261 -2.18 9.12 -9.25
N THR A 262 -3.03 10.10 -8.98
CA THR A 262 -3.95 10.11 -7.83
C THR A 262 -5.36 9.68 -8.21
N ASP A 263 -5.68 9.69 -9.48
CA ASP A 263 -6.94 9.35 -10.13
C ASP A 263 -7.00 7.86 -10.58
N MET A 264 -6.41 6.96 -9.77
CA MET A 264 -6.28 5.53 -10.06
C MET A 264 -7.61 4.86 -10.42
N ARG A 265 -8.71 5.26 -9.75
CA ARG A 265 -10.06 4.75 -10.06
C ARG A 265 -10.45 5.01 -11.50
N ASP A 266 -10.21 6.23 -11.99
CA ASP A 266 -10.56 6.63 -13.35
C ASP A 266 -9.73 5.86 -14.37
N TRP A 267 -8.42 5.72 -14.13
CA TRP A 267 -7.53 4.92 -14.95
C TRP A 267 -7.95 3.46 -15.03
N MET A 268 -8.27 2.81 -13.89
CA MET A 268 -8.76 1.43 -13.87
C MET A 268 -10.07 1.31 -14.64
N ALA A 269 -11.03 2.21 -14.40
CA ALA A 269 -12.34 2.17 -15.04
C ALA A 269 -12.30 2.51 -16.55
N ALA A 270 -11.27 3.22 -17.01
CA ALA A 270 -11.04 3.48 -18.42
C ALA A 270 -10.31 2.32 -19.14
N SER A 271 -9.74 1.37 -18.40
CA SER A 271 -8.94 0.29 -18.95
C SER A 271 -9.80 -0.90 -19.37
N ALA A 272 -9.40 -1.55 -20.47
CA ALA A 272 -10.01 -2.80 -20.90
C ALA A 272 -9.58 -3.97 -20.00
N LEU A 273 -8.35 -3.90 -19.46
CA LEU A 273 -7.77 -4.96 -18.63
C LEU A 273 -6.71 -4.36 -17.70
N VAL A 274 -6.73 -4.79 -16.43
CA VAL A 274 -5.73 -4.43 -15.43
C VAL A 274 -4.84 -5.63 -15.13
N PHE A 275 -3.56 -5.38 -14.89
CA PHE A 275 -2.57 -6.42 -14.58
C PHE A 275 -2.01 -6.26 -13.18
N ASN A 276 -1.83 -7.38 -12.47
CA ASN A 276 -1.03 -7.49 -11.26
C ASN A 276 -0.02 -8.64 -11.43
N LEU A 277 1.15 -8.31 -11.98
CA LEU A 277 2.19 -9.27 -12.34
C LEU A 277 3.30 -9.35 -11.28
N CYS A 278 2.99 -9.04 -10.03
CA CYS A 278 3.93 -9.13 -8.92
C CYS A 278 4.39 -10.60 -8.73
N SER A 279 5.71 -10.86 -8.78
CA SER A 279 6.24 -12.22 -8.84
C SER A 279 7.04 -12.63 -7.59
N ASP A 280 8.24 -12.11 -7.39
CA ASP A 280 9.13 -12.46 -6.29
C ASP A 280 9.73 -11.21 -5.63
N PRO A 281 9.35 -10.90 -4.37
CA PRO A 281 8.33 -11.58 -3.57
C PRO A 281 6.90 -11.40 -4.11
N PRO A 282 6.00 -12.38 -3.90
CA PRO A 282 4.61 -12.26 -4.33
C PRO A 282 3.86 -11.15 -3.60
N GLU A 283 2.73 -10.74 -4.15
CA GLU A 283 1.89 -9.71 -3.52
C GLU A 283 1.42 -10.14 -2.13
N ALA A 284 1.45 -9.21 -1.18
CA ALA A 284 1.01 -9.52 0.18
C ALA A 284 -0.51 -9.62 0.32
N PHE A 285 -1.23 -8.71 -0.35
CA PHE A 285 -2.69 -8.69 -0.39
C PHE A 285 -3.24 -8.39 -1.81
N GLY A 286 -2.62 -7.44 -2.53
CA GLY A 286 -3.07 -7.08 -3.88
C GLY A 286 -4.26 -6.10 -3.92
N ARG A 287 -4.14 -4.93 -3.30
CA ARG A 287 -5.20 -3.90 -3.33
C ARG A 287 -5.72 -3.61 -4.73
N ILE A 288 -4.82 -3.53 -5.73
CA ILE A 288 -5.17 -3.30 -7.12
C ILE A 288 -6.19 -4.32 -7.62
N ALA A 289 -6.04 -5.59 -7.23
CA ALA A 289 -6.98 -6.65 -7.60
C ALA A 289 -8.38 -6.37 -7.04
N THR A 290 -8.48 -6.06 -5.74
CA THR A 290 -9.78 -5.77 -5.12
C THR A 290 -10.40 -4.48 -5.64
N GLU A 291 -9.60 -3.45 -5.92
CA GLU A 291 -10.06 -2.16 -6.45
C GLU A 291 -10.61 -2.31 -7.88
N CYS A 292 -9.88 -2.96 -8.78
CA CYS A 292 -10.35 -3.12 -10.16
C CYS A 292 -11.55 -4.07 -10.26
N LEU A 293 -11.57 -5.18 -9.52
CA LEU A 293 -12.72 -6.09 -9.49
C LEU A 293 -13.96 -5.44 -8.86
N SER A 294 -13.79 -4.54 -7.88
CA SER A 294 -14.89 -3.74 -7.32
C SER A 294 -15.53 -2.83 -8.37
N LEU A 295 -14.73 -2.28 -9.28
CA LEU A 295 -15.21 -1.47 -10.42
C LEU A 295 -15.89 -2.33 -11.51
N GLY A 296 -15.70 -3.65 -11.50
CA GLY A 296 -16.13 -4.56 -12.57
C GLY A 296 -15.16 -4.63 -13.74
N VAL A 297 -13.91 -4.22 -13.55
CA VAL A 297 -12.86 -4.27 -14.57
C VAL A 297 -12.15 -5.63 -14.51
N PRO A 298 -11.92 -6.31 -15.65
CA PRO A 298 -11.19 -7.57 -15.67
C PRO A 298 -9.73 -7.43 -15.19
N LEU A 299 -9.25 -8.46 -14.49
CA LEU A 299 -7.88 -8.53 -13.96
C LEU A 299 -7.15 -9.77 -14.46
N VAL A 300 -5.89 -9.61 -14.85
CA VAL A 300 -4.93 -10.71 -15.00
C VAL A 300 -3.88 -10.61 -13.90
N ALA A 301 -3.71 -11.68 -13.15
CA ALA A 301 -2.76 -11.75 -12.06
C ALA A 301 -2.14 -13.14 -11.95
N TRP A 302 -0.97 -13.22 -11.32
CA TRP A 302 -0.39 -14.51 -10.95
C TRP A 302 -1.22 -15.16 -9.83
N ASN A 303 -1.54 -16.44 -9.97
CA ASN A 303 -2.23 -17.21 -8.92
C ASN A 303 -1.26 -17.61 -7.80
N HIS A 304 -0.75 -16.63 -7.07
CA HIS A 304 0.11 -16.84 -5.91
C HIS A 304 0.11 -15.61 -4.99
N GLY A 305 0.59 -15.79 -3.78
CA GLY A 305 0.64 -14.70 -2.80
C GLY A 305 -0.71 -14.42 -2.18
N GLY A 306 -1.04 -13.14 -2.06
CA GLY A 306 -2.28 -12.65 -1.47
C GLY A 306 -3.30 -12.12 -2.48
N VAL A 307 -3.10 -12.36 -3.78
CA VAL A 307 -4.03 -11.95 -4.84
C VAL A 307 -5.20 -12.89 -4.92
#